data_c2216acf9dbab979bc5e19218edf0052
#
_entry.id   c2216acf9dbab979bc5e19218edf0052
#
_cell.length_a   1.000
_cell.length_b   1.000
_cell.length_c   1.000
_cell.angle_alpha   90.00
_cell.angle_beta   90.00
_cell.angle_gamma   90.00
#
_symmetry.space_group_name_H-M   'P 1'
#
loop_
_entity.id
_entity.type
_entity.pdbx_description
1 polymer ?
#
loop_
_entity_poly.entity_id
_entity_poly.type
_entity_poly.pdbx_seq_one_letter_code
_entity_poly.pdbx_strand_id
1 'polypeptide(L)'
;MVNNAGTNIPELFKDVKQKSLDYLVNLNLKAAFNVAQLVVKKMLKNKIKDGAIVHLSSQLGHVSMEGRSVYSMTKFGIEGLTRGMALELAKNNIRVNAVCPTYVETPLVKRVFQNKKLKKLVLSRIPMGKTASESDIATAVCFLASSAASMITGTSLLVDGGWTAQ
;
A
#
# COMPACT_ATOMS: atom_id res chain seq x y z
N MET A 1 -1.79 -6.69 -12.56
CA MET A 1 -2.58 -7.03 -11.35
C MET A 1 -2.50 -5.87 -10.36
N VAL A 2 -3.60 -5.54 -9.69
CA VAL A 2 -3.60 -4.59 -8.55
C VAL A 2 -3.96 -5.35 -7.28
N ASN A 3 -3.09 -5.29 -6.27
CA ASN A 3 -3.26 -5.98 -4.99
C ASN A 3 -3.68 -4.96 -3.94
N ASN A 4 -4.99 -4.74 -3.82
CA ASN A 4 -5.58 -3.63 -3.06
C ASN A 4 -6.21 -4.04 -1.72
N ALA A 5 -6.57 -5.32 -1.55
CA ALA A 5 -7.29 -5.76 -0.35
C ALA A 5 -6.47 -5.48 0.92
N GLY A 6 -7.09 -4.83 1.89
CA GLY A 6 -6.44 -4.51 3.15
C GLY A 6 -7.35 -3.71 4.09
N THR A 7 -7.02 -3.73 5.37
CA THR A 7 -7.73 -2.98 6.39
C THR A 7 -6.80 -2.55 7.52
N ASN A 8 -7.32 -1.75 8.44
CA ASN A 8 -6.61 -1.26 9.61
C ASN A 8 -7.51 -1.33 10.84
N ILE A 9 -6.95 -1.82 11.95
CA ILE A 9 -7.59 -1.84 13.27
C ILE A 9 -6.67 -1.05 14.21
N PRO A 10 -7.08 0.18 14.61
CA PRO A 10 -6.27 1.00 15.51
C PRO A 10 -6.33 0.46 16.94
N GLU A 11 -5.17 0.06 17.46
CA GLU A 11 -5.00 -0.37 18.86
C GLU A 11 -3.63 0.11 19.36
N LEU A 12 -3.53 0.57 20.60
CA LEU A 12 -2.24 0.86 21.23
C LEU A 12 -1.45 -0.45 21.37
N PHE A 13 -0.14 -0.40 21.24
CA PHE A 13 0.70 -1.61 21.23
C PHE A 13 0.44 -2.55 22.40
N LYS A 14 0.31 -2.01 23.60
CA LYS A 14 0.04 -2.80 24.84
C LYS A 14 -1.34 -3.46 24.86
N ASP A 15 -2.28 -2.95 24.07
CA ASP A 15 -3.70 -3.39 24.06
C ASP A 15 -4.06 -4.18 22.79
N VAL A 16 -3.08 -4.44 21.92
CA VAL A 16 -3.30 -5.20 20.67
C VAL A 16 -3.81 -6.59 20.99
N LYS A 17 -4.99 -6.91 20.49
CA LYS A 17 -5.59 -8.24 20.64
C LYS A 17 -4.98 -9.21 19.63
N GLN A 18 -4.70 -10.45 20.07
CA GLN A 18 -4.17 -11.48 19.18
C GLN A 18 -5.01 -11.65 17.92
N LYS A 19 -6.33 -11.65 18.04
CA LYS A 19 -7.26 -11.74 16.90
C LYS A 19 -7.09 -10.59 15.90
N SER A 20 -6.79 -9.37 16.36
CA SER A 20 -6.54 -8.22 15.50
C SER A 20 -5.22 -8.35 14.76
N LEU A 21 -4.17 -8.81 15.46
CA LEU A 21 -2.87 -9.11 14.87
C LEU A 21 -3.01 -10.16 13.76
N ASP A 22 -3.62 -11.31 14.08
CA ASP A 22 -3.79 -12.41 13.13
C ASP A 22 -4.61 -12.00 11.91
N TYR A 23 -5.70 -11.26 12.12
CA TYR A 23 -6.56 -10.78 11.05
C TYR A 23 -5.81 -9.82 10.11
N LEU A 24 -5.10 -8.83 10.66
CA LEU A 24 -4.34 -7.85 9.87
C LEU A 24 -3.20 -8.53 9.10
N VAL A 25 -2.44 -9.41 9.74
CA VAL A 25 -1.36 -10.15 9.08
C VAL A 25 -1.91 -11.07 7.98
N ASN A 26 -2.99 -11.77 8.24
CA ASN A 26 -3.58 -12.67 7.26
C ASN A 26 -4.12 -11.91 6.05
N LEU A 27 -4.86 -10.80 6.26
CA LEU A 27 -5.45 -10.04 5.16
C LEU A 27 -4.42 -9.18 4.43
N ASN A 28 -3.67 -8.35 5.16
CA ASN A 28 -2.82 -7.33 4.53
C ASN A 28 -1.53 -7.90 3.95
N LEU A 29 -1.03 -9.04 4.47
CA LEU A 29 0.28 -9.57 4.10
C LEU A 29 0.18 -10.96 3.48
N LYS A 30 -0.34 -11.98 4.20
CA LYS A 30 -0.39 -13.34 3.68
C LYS A 30 -1.29 -13.47 2.46
N ALA A 31 -2.49 -12.87 2.48
CA ALA A 31 -3.37 -12.89 1.31
C ALA A 31 -2.75 -12.16 0.12
N ALA A 32 -2.11 -11.01 0.36
CA ALA A 32 -1.40 -10.26 -0.67
C ALA A 32 -0.30 -11.11 -1.33
N PHE A 33 0.52 -11.79 -0.52
CA PHE A 33 1.55 -12.72 -1.00
C PHE A 33 0.93 -13.87 -1.82
N ASN A 34 -0.07 -14.56 -1.27
CA ASN A 34 -0.66 -15.73 -1.92
C ASN A 34 -1.28 -15.40 -3.29
N VAL A 35 -2.04 -14.29 -3.35
CA VAL A 35 -2.65 -13.83 -4.61
C VAL A 35 -1.56 -13.45 -5.62
N ALA A 36 -0.54 -12.70 -5.18
CA ALA A 36 0.58 -12.33 -6.05
C ALA A 36 1.30 -13.57 -6.60
N GLN A 37 1.59 -14.57 -5.76
CA GLN A 37 2.25 -15.80 -6.17
C GLN A 37 1.43 -16.57 -7.23
N LEU A 38 0.11 -16.69 -7.04
CA LEU A 38 -0.78 -17.36 -8.00
C LEU A 38 -0.81 -16.63 -9.34
N VAL A 39 -0.89 -15.29 -9.30
CA VAL A 39 -0.89 -14.46 -10.52
C VAL A 39 0.45 -14.56 -11.24
N VAL A 40 1.57 -14.51 -10.53
CA VAL A 40 2.91 -14.67 -11.12
C VAL A 40 3.06 -16.03 -11.80
N LYS A 41 2.67 -17.12 -11.13
CA LYS A 41 2.68 -18.46 -11.74
C LYS A 41 1.88 -18.50 -13.05
N LYS A 42 0.72 -17.83 -13.09
CA LYS A 42 -0.11 -17.76 -14.29
C LYS A 42 0.52 -16.88 -15.37
N MET A 43 1.11 -15.74 -15.00
CA MET A 43 1.82 -14.85 -15.94
C MET A 43 2.99 -15.59 -16.61
N LEU A 44 3.81 -16.28 -15.82
CA LEU A 44 4.94 -17.05 -16.32
C LEU A 44 4.50 -18.21 -17.23
N LYS A 45 3.48 -18.98 -16.82
CA LYS A 45 2.90 -20.07 -17.64
C LYS A 45 2.39 -19.56 -18.99
N ASN A 46 1.74 -18.41 -19.00
CA ASN A 46 1.16 -17.80 -20.20
C ASN A 46 2.16 -16.94 -20.98
N LYS A 47 3.45 -16.89 -20.57
CA LYS A 47 4.52 -16.13 -21.21
C LYS A 47 4.15 -14.65 -21.43
N ILE A 48 3.53 -14.02 -20.45
CA ILE A 48 3.19 -12.60 -20.47
C ILE A 48 4.49 -11.77 -20.54
N LYS A 49 4.63 -10.96 -21.58
CA LYS A 49 5.88 -10.22 -21.87
C LYS A 49 5.96 -8.82 -21.24
N ASP A 50 4.86 -8.27 -20.75
CA ASP A 50 4.81 -6.92 -20.15
C ASP A 50 3.86 -6.95 -18.96
N GLY A 51 4.25 -7.73 -17.97
CA GLY A 51 3.48 -7.88 -16.74
C GLY A 51 3.70 -6.71 -15.79
N ALA A 52 2.61 -6.24 -15.15
CA ALA A 52 2.70 -5.27 -14.08
C ALA A 52 1.90 -5.71 -12.87
N ILE A 53 2.52 -5.62 -11.70
CA ILE A 53 1.90 -5.86 -10.39
C ILE A 53 2.05 -4.58 -9.57
N VAL A 54 0.94 -4.07 -9.04
CA VAL A 54 0.92 -2.89 -8.18
C VAL A 54 0.30 -3.26 -6.85
N HIS A 55 1.07 -3.15 -5.78
CA HIS A 55 0.60 -3.32 -4.41
C HIS A 55 0.08 -2.01 -3.84
N LEU A 56 -1.09 -2.01 -3.20
CA LEU A 56 -1.54 -0.88 -2.38
C LEU A 56 -0.92 -1.01 -0.97
N SER A 57 0.17 -0.28 -0.79
CA SER A 57 0.83 -0.12 0.50
C SER A 57 0.23 1.04 1.31
N SER A 58 1.03 1.85 1.91
CA SER A 58 0.67 3.06 2.67
C SER A 58 1.92 3.88 2.93
N GLN A 59 1.78 5.18 3.19
CA GLN A 59 2.83 5.97 3.82
C GLN A 59 3.33 5.30 5.13
N LEU A 60 2.46 4.56 5.83
CA LEU A 60 2.82 3.79 7.03
C LEU A 60 3.61 2.51 6.72
N GLY A 61 4.04 2.30 5.49
CA GLY A 61 5.12 1.39 5.08
C GLY A 61 6.51 2.05 5.10
N HIS A 62 6.60 3.36 5.38
CA HIS A 62 7.83 4.15 5.44
C HIS A 62 8.02 4.85 6.78
N VAL A 63 6.92 5.25 7.41
CA VAL A 63 6.87 5.86 8.75
C VAL A 63 5.84 5.12 9.60
N SER A 64 5.68 5.51 10.87
CA SER A 64 4.63 4.94 11.71
C SER A 64 3.83 6.01 12.43
N MET A 65 2.78 5.58 13.10
CA MET A 65 1.87 6.42 13.86
C MET A 65 1.38 5.66 15.08
N GLU A 66 1.12 6.37 16.17
CA GLU A 66 0.55 5.79 17.39
C GLU A 66 -0.74 5.00 17.10
N GLY A 67 -0.86 3.83 17.73
CA GLY A 67 -1.99 2.93 17.52
C GLY A 67 -2.00 2.23 16.16
N ARG A 68 -0.87 2.17 15.45
CA ARG A 68 -0.75 1.59 14.10
C ARG A 68 0.37 0.55 14.00
N SER A 69 0.92 0.07 15.10
CA SER A 69 2.07 -0.84 15.10
C SER A 69 1.89 -2.06 14.19
N VAL A 70 0.77 -2.78 14.32
CA VAL A 70 0.47 -3.95 13.49
C VAL A 70 0.24 -3.57 12.03
N TYR A 71 -0.52 -2.49 11.78
CA TYR A 71 -0.77 -2.03 10.41
C TYR A 71 0.54 -1.61 9.72
N SER A 72 1.37 -0.80 10.39
CA SER A 72 2.68 -0.41 9.86
C SER A 72 3.55 -1.63 9.59
N MET A 73 3.64 -2.59 10.52
CA MET A 73 4.36 -3.85 10.31
C MET A 73 3.91 -4.55 9.02
N THR A 74 2.59 -4.63 8.76
CA THR A 74 2.10 -5.27 7.53
C THR A 74 2.46 -4.46 6.28
N LYS A 75 2.43 -3.12 6.35
CA LYS A 75 2.75 -2.27 5.19
C LYS A 75 4.25 -2.22 4.90
N PHE A 76 5.12 -2.20 5.91
CA PHE A 76 6.57 -2.44 5.74
C PHE A 76 6.84 -3.81 5.11
N GLY A 77 6.07 -4.84 5.49
CA GLY A 77 6.15 -6.16 4.86
C GLY A 77 5.78 -6.14 3.37
N ILE A 78 4.78 -5.35 2.96
CA ILE A 78 4.43 -5.14 1.53
C ILE A 78 5.56 -4.45 0.78
N GLU A 79 6.26 -3.48 1.41
CA GLU A 79 7.42 -2.83 0.79
C GLU A 79 8.57 -3.84 0.53
N GLY A 80 8.84 -4.69 1.52
CA GLY A 80 9.80 -5.78 1.36
C GLY A 80 9.39 -6.78 0.27
N LEU A 81 8.13 -7.22 0.26
CA LEU A 81 7.58 -8.11 -0.76
C LEU A 81 7.70 -7.48 -2.17
N THR A 82 7.37 -6.20 -2.32
CA THR A 82 7.47 -5.47 -3.59
C THR A 82 8.88 -5.53 -4.15
N ARG A 83 9.90 -5.23 -3.33
CA ARG A 83 11.30 -5.23 -3.75
C ARG A 83 11.80 -6.64 -4.07
N GLY A 84 11.50 -7.63 -3.23
CA GLY A 84 11.89 -9.03 -3.47
C GLY A 84 11.31 -9.54 -4.79
N MET A 85 10.00 -9.37 -5.00
CA MET A 85 9.35 -9.76 -6.24
C MET A 85 9.90 -9.02 -7.46
N ALA A 86 10.20 -7.74 -7.35
CA ALA A 86 10.77 -6.95 -8.45
C ALA A 86 12.11 -7.53 -8.92
N LEU A 87 13.00 -7.87 -7.99
CA LEU A 87 14.30 -8.48 -8.30
C LEU A 87 14.16 -9.84 -8.96
N GLU A 88 13.28 -10.69 -8.43
CA GLU A 88 13.08 -12.05 -8.95
C GLU A 88 12.43 -12.08 -10.34
N LEU A 89 11.53 -11.11 -10.63
CA LEU A 89 10.68 -11.13 -11.82
C LEU A 89 11.16 -10.22 -12.95
N ALA A 90 12.17 -9.39 -12.71
CA ALA A 90 12.71 -8.45 -13.71
C ALA A 90 13.13 -9.16 -15.02
N LYS A 91 13.80 -10.30 -14.93
CA LYS A 91 14.22 -11.10 -16.08
C LYS A 91 13.05 -11.65 -16.92
N ASN A 92 11.85 -11.67 -16.34
CA ASN A 92 10.63 -12.12 -17.00
C ASN A 92 9.81 -10.95 -17.58
N ASN A 93 10.33 -9.73 -17.55
CA ASN A 93 9.62 -8.52 -17.92
C ASN A 93 8.31 -8.31 -17.14
N ILE A 94 8.31 -8.68 -15.85
CA ILE A 94 7.22 -8.42 -14.93
C ILE A 94 7.69 -7.38 -13.92
N ARG A 95 7.09 -6.20 -13.96
CA ARG A 95 7.39 -5.11 -13.03
C ARG A 95 6.52 -5.21 -11.78
N VAL A 96 7.09 -4.91 -10.63
CA VAL A 96 6.38 -4.94 -9.35
C VAL A 96 6.68 -3.66 -8.59
N ASN A 97 5.64 -2.89 -8.29
CA ASN A 97 5.76 -1.60 -7.60
C ASN A 97 4.69 -1.47 -6.51
N ALA A 98 4.85 -0.51 -5.64
CA ALA A 98 3.85 -0.14 -4.64
C ALA A 98 3.36 1.30 -4.83
N VAL A 99 2.10 1.56 -4.54
CA VAL A 99 1.54 2.90 -4.32
C VAL A 99 1.31 3.06 -2.83
N CYS A 100 1.75 4.18 -2.27
CA CYS A 100 1.77 4.44 -0.82
C CYS A 100 0.94 5.68 -0.48
N PRO A 101 -0.39 5.54 -0.36
CA PRO A 101 -1.28 6.63 -0.03
C PRO A 101 -1.11 7.11 1.41
N THR A 102 -1.47 8.37 1.66
CA THR A 102 -1.93 8.86 2.96
C THR A 102 -3.43 8.58 3.16
N TYR A 103 -4.13 9.45 3.87
CA TYR A 103 -5.58 9.36 4.02
C TYR A 103 -6.28 9.68 2.70
N VAL A 104 -7.10 8.75 2.20
CA VAL A 104 -7.88 8.87 0.97
C VAL A 104 -9.35 9.08 1.29
N GLU A 105 -10.06 9.92 0.57
CA GLU A 105 -11.47 10.29 0.81
C GLU A 105 -12.45 9.13 0.54
N THR A 106 -12.27 8.03 1.23
CA THR A 106 -13.17 6.88 1.21
C THR A 106 -14.30 7.02 2.24
N PRO A 107 -15.39 6.24 2.12
CA PRO A 107 -16.43 6.19 3.15
C PRO A 107 -15.88 5.88 4.56
N LEU A 108 -14.83 5.06 4.65
CA LEU A 108 -14.16 4.73 5.91
C LEU A 108 -13.49 5.98 6.51
N VAL A 109 -12.72 6.72 5.73
CA VAL A 109 -12.02 7.93 6.21
C VAL A 109 -13.01 9.04 6.54
N LYS A 110 -14.09 9.18 5.78
CA LYS A 110 -15.16 10.13 6.09
C LYS A 110 -15.78 9.88 7.47
N ARG A 111 -16.00 8.61 7.87
CA ARG A 111 -16.46 8.24 9.22
C ARG A 111 -15.41 8.59 10.28
N VAL A 112 -14.15 8.27 10.06
CA VAL A 112 -13.04 8.58 10.97
C VAL A 112 -12.91 10.09 11.17
N PHE A 113 -13.14 10.90 10.14
CA PHE A 113 -13.06 12.36 10.17
C PHE A 113 -14.27 13.07 10.78
N GLN A 114 -15.29 12.34 11.21
CA GLN A 114 -16.32 12.90 12.12
C GLN A 114 -15.68 13.38 13.44
N ASN A 115 -14.58 12.75 13.86
CA ASN A 115 -13.73 13.27 14.93
C ASN A 115 -12.90 14.47 14.41
N LYS A 116 -13.39 15.69 14.68
CA LYS A 116 -12.77 16.96 14.23
C LYS A 116 -11.33 17.13 14.74
N LYS A 117 -11.01 16.65 15.97
CA LYS A 117 -9.65 16.72 16.53
C LYS A 117 -8.70 15.86 15.72
N LEU A 118 -9.10 14.60 15.42
CA LEU A 118 -8.31 13.69 14.60
C LEU A 118 -8.14 14.22 13.17
N LYS A 119 -9.21 14.74 12.56
CA LYS A 119 -9.13 15.37 11.23
C LYS A 119 -8.10 16.51 11.21
N LYS A 120 -8.16 17.42 12.20
CA LYS A 120 -7.20 18.53 12.30
C LYS A 120 -5.77 18.03 12.46
N LEU A 121 -5.54 17.02 13.31
CA LEU A 121 -4.23 16.40 13.51
C LEU A 121 -3.69 15.77 12.23
N VAL A 122 -4.52 15.03 11.50
CA VAL A 122 -4.12 14.39 10.24
C VAL A 122 -3.76 15.46 9.20
N LEU A 123 -4.63 16.46 9.00
CA LEU A 123 -4.39 17.50 7.99
C LEU A 123 -3.16 18.36 8.31
N SER A 124 -2.85 18.60 9.59
CA SER A 124 -1.64 19.34 9.98
C SER A 124 -0.34 18.59 9.70
N ARG A 125 -0.42 17.27 9.48
CA ARG A 125 0.74 16.44 9.11
C ARG A 125 0.89 16.22 7.60
N ILE A 126 -0.06 16.72 6.80
CA ILE A 126 0.02 16.66 5.34
C ILE A 126 0.42 18.05 4.85
N PRO A 127 1.65 18.30 4.36
CA PRO A 127 2.07 19.62 3.90
C PRO A 127 1.12 20.26 2.86
N MET A 128 0.51 19.46 1.98
CA MET A 128 -0.51 19.96 1.04
C MET A 128 -1.84 20.34 1.70
N GLY A 129 -2.05 20.10 2.99
CA GLY A 129 -3.22 20.50 3.78
C GLY A 129 -4.53 19.79 3.42
N LYS A 130 -4.49 18.78 2.58
CA LYS A 130 -5.67 18.02 2.12
C LYS A 130 -5.41 16.52 2.05
N THR A 131 -6.48 15.73 2.11
CA THR A 131 -6.45 14.28 1.83
C THR A 131 -6.36 14.02 0.33
N ALA A 132 -5.87 12.84 -0.04
CA ALA A 132 -5.94 12.38 -1.43
C ALA A 132 -7.38 11.98 -1.80
N SER A 133 -7.75 12.15 -3.06
CA SER A 133 -8.94 11.55 -3.64
C SER A 133 -8.68 10.11 -4.10
N GLU A 134 -9.72 9.34 -4.32
CA GLU A 134 -9.61 8.01 -4.92
C GLU A 134 -8.98 8.09 -6.34
N SER A 135 -9.26 9.18 -7.07
CA SER A 135 -8.70 9.44 -8.40
C SER A 135 -7.19 9.66 -8.37
N ASP A 136 -6.65 10.35 -7.34
CA ASP A 136 -5.20 10.55 -7.21
C ASP A 136 -4.48 9.19 -7.10
N ILE A 137 -5.07 8.26 -6.35
CA ILE A 137 -4.52 6.93 -6.16
C ILE A 137 -4.68 6.08 -7.42
N ALA A 138 -5.85 6.12 -8.06
CA ALA A 138 -6.11 5.38 -9.29
C ALA A 138 -5.17 5.81 -10.42
N THR A 139 -4.91 7.10 -10.57
CA THR A 139 -3.96 7.64 -11.57
C THR A 139 -2.54 7.12 -11.34
N ALA A 140 -2.06 7.11 -10.10
CA ALA A 140 -0.75 6.56 -9.75
C ALA A 140 -0.67 5.05 -10.06
N VAL A 141 -1.72 4.30 -9.75
CA VAL A 141 -1.82 2.87 -10.08
C VAL A 141 -1.80 2.65 -11.60
N CYS A 142 -2.59 3.42 -12.36
CA CYS A 142 -2.63 3.33 -13.82
C CYS A 142 -1.25 3.66 -14.44
N PHE A 143 -0.57 4.69 -13.94
CA PHE A 143 0.78 5.02 -14.39
C PHE A 143 1.74 3.84 -14.18
N LEU A 144 1.84 3.29 -12.97
CA LEU A 144 2.72 2.17 -12.67
C LEU A 144 2.34 0.88 -13.40
N ALA A 145 1.08 0.71 -13.77
CA ALA A 145 0.60 -0.44 -14.53
C ALA A 145 0.82 -0.31 -16.03
N SER A 146 1.03 0.90 -16.54
CA SER A 146 1.18 1.20 -17.98
C SER A 146 2.61 1.04 -18.49
N SER A 147 2.78 1.08 -19.82
CA SER A 147 4.09 1.10 -20.48
C SER A 147 4.90 2.39 -20.21
N ALA A 148 4.25 3.47 -19.77
CA ALA A 148 4.95 4.69 -19.33
C ALA A 148 5.90 4.45 -18.15
N ALA A 149 5.68 3.38 -17.37
CA ALA A 149 6.53 2.95 -16.28
C ALA A 149 7.44 1.76 -16.65
N SER A 150 7.80 1.59 -17.91
CA SER A 150 8.53 0.40 -18.42
C SER A 150 9.86 0.12 -17.74
N MET A 151 10.55 1.13 -17.24
CA MET A 151 11.81 1.01 -16.49
C MET A 151 11.65 1.19 -14.97
N ILE A 152 10.40 1.18 -14.47
CA ILE A 152 10.11 1.36 -13.05
C ILE A 152 9.70 0.02 -12.45
N THR A 153 10.55 -0.54 -11.57
CA THR A 153 10.26 -1.76 -10.80
C THR A 153 10.95 -1.69 -9.43
N GLY A 154 10.32 -2.24 -8.40
CA GLY A 154 10.83 -2.24 -7.02
C GLY A 154 10.64 -0.91 -6.30
N THR A 155 9.91 0.05 -6.87
CA THR A 155 9.70 1.38 -6.27
C THR A 155 8.42 1.44 -5.44
N SER A 156 8.42 2.40 -4.53
CA SER A 156 7.28 2.81 -3.70
C SER A 156 6.92 4.23 -4.07
N LEU A 157 5.82 4.42 -4.81
CA LEU A 157 5.33 5.74 -5.20
C LEU A 157 4.47 6.32 -4.08
N LEU A 158 5.01 7.30 -3.37
CA LEU A 158 4.30 8.03 -2.32
C LEU A 158 3.26 8.96 -2.95
N VAL A 159 2.01 8.84 -2.49
CA VAL A 159 0.87 9.71 -2.84
C VAL A 159 0.29 10.23 -1.53
N ASP A 160 1.09 11.02 -0.83
CA ASP A 160 0.89 11.33 0.58
C ASP A 160 0.85 12.83 0.91
N GLY A 161 0.87 13.67 -0.12
CA GLY A 161 0.83 15.12 0.04
C GLY A 161 2.03 15.69 0.80
N GLY A 162 3.16 14.97 0.83
CA GLY A 162 4.39 15.36 1.49
C GLY A 162 4.51 14.89 2.95
N TRP A 163 3.61 14.03 3.43
CA TRP A 163 3.65 13.53 4.82
C TRP A 163 5.02 12.94 5.19
N THR A 164 5.62 12.14 4.32
CA THR A 164 6.90 11.46 4.60
C THR A 164 8.13 12.27 4.21
N ALA A 165 7.96 13.46 3.66
CA ALA A 165 9.07 14.33 3.23
C ALA A 165 9.61 15.23 4.36
N GLN A 166 9.07 15.15 5.57
CA GLN A 166 9.43 15.98 6.75
C GLN A 166 9.95 15.15 7.91
#